data_3460ec4b785ffb6dd45a362c3ba5f3fe
#
_entry.id   3460ec4b785ffb6dd45a362c3ba5f3fe
#
_cell.length_a   1.000
_cell.length_b   1.000
_cell.length_c   1.000
_cell.angle_alpha   90.00
_cell.angle_beta   90.00
_cell.angle_gamma   90.00
#
_symmetry.space_group_name_H-M   'P 1'
#
loop_
_entity.id
_entity.type
_entity.pdbx_description
1 polymer ?
#
loop_
_entity_poly.entity_id
_entity_poly.type
_entity_poly.pdbx_seq_one_letter_code
_entity_poly.pdbx_strand_id
1 'polypeptide(L)'
;MDSNKVLWRKNKNDLEHEVLVVPASLQSDILSLGHEIPSAGHQSVDRTLSRLKPRYYWMGMNRDVESFVRACSACNKNKKPNRHARSTLTLFHAGFPMERVHIDFLGPLTETKNQNKYILMMVDQFSKWVECIALPSQTAEITAKAAVDHFFSRFGCPLQIHSDQGANFESALFRNLCEQLGIHKTRTTVYRPSCNGQVERFNRTLMDALRCFVSKSPATWDEYLPQLAGALRSAVNRSTGYTPNMLMLGREVVQPLDLVYPRKLLGQPVDPDTYVSQLVQNTKLAHQTARDKLKTSQLVMKKNYDLKVYVHTYNIGDIVYVLDTASIKGKCKKLSPVWKGPGLVIHKLSSFLYKVKLRGEIYTMNHDRIKLCRDTNVPKWIQRDKKDLEKSGKLSDYTETGKFCICRGPNTGTFMIQCDQCREWFHGSCVGVTEVIAKGMDVYECPQCTT
;
A
#
# COMPACT_ATOMS: atom_id res chain seq x y z
N MET A 1 45.87 38.50 -1.55
CA MET A 1 45.85 38.64 -3.01
C MET A 1 47.23 38.26 -3.53
N ASP A 2 47.30 37.44 -4.55
CA ASP A 2 48.56 37.11 -5.24
C ASP A 2 48.89 38.22 -6.28
N SER A 3 50.03 38.02 -7.00
CA SER A 3 50.49 38.91 -8.07
C SER A 3 49.46 39.13 -9.19
N ASN A 4 48.49 38.21 -9.35
CA ASN A 4 47.43 38.23 -10.38
C ASN A 4 46.11 38.83 -9.86
N LYS A 5 46.11 39.45 -8.67
CA LYS A 5 44.91 39.99 -7.99
C LYS A 5 43.87 38.93 -7.60
N VAL A 6 44.27 37.67 -7.49
CA VAL A 6 43.41 36.57 -7.07
C VAL A 6 43.36 36.51 -5.54
N LEU A 7 42.15 36.39 -4.98
CA LEU A 7 41.95 36.30 -3.54
C LEU A 7 41.97 34.85 -3.04
N TRP A 8 42.84 34.57 -2.11
CA TRP A 8 42.99 33.26 -1.46
C TRP A 8 42.59 33.38 0.01
N ARG A 9 41.97 32.35 0.53
CA ARG A 9 41.60 32.23 1.95
C ARG A 9 42.42 31.09 2.58
N LYS A 10 43.08 31.38 3.70
CA LYS A 10 43.73 30.38 4.52
C LYS A 10 42.72 29.60 5.34
N ASN A 11 42.88 28.29 5.41
CA ASN A 11 42.01 27.46 6.23
C ASN A 11 42.45 27.60 7.70
N LYS A 12 41.53 27.84 8.63
CA LYS A 12 41.85 28.03 10.06
C LYS A 12 42.47 26.78 10.71
N ASN A 13 42.16 25.58 10.18
CA ASN A 13 42.58 24.31 10.74
C ASN A 13 43.78 23.69 10.00
N ASP A 14 44.17 24.26 8.88
CA ASP A 14 45.29 23.78 8.05
C ASP A 14 45.89 25.01 7.33
N LEU A 15 46.94 25.55 7.96
CA LEU A 15 47.58 26.80 7.52
C LEU A 15 48.35 26.64 6.18
N GLU A 16 48.60 25.40 5.75
CA GLU A 16 49.30 25.11 4.49
C GLU A 16 48.33 25.08 3.29
N HIS A 17 47.02 24.91 3.51
CA HIS A 17 46.03 24.84 2.43
C HIS A 17 45.30 26.16 2.25
N GLU A 18 45.57 26.80 1.12
CA GLU A 18 44.82 27.98 0.65
C GLU A 18 43.75 27.58 -0.33
N VAL A 19 42.56 28.12 -0.17
CA VAL A 19 41.41 27.89 -1.06
C VAL A 19 41.06 29.16 -1.84
N LEU A 20 40.72 29.01 -3.10
CA LEU A 20 40.38 30.11 -3.97
C LEU A 20 39.05 30.74 -3.55
N VAL A 21 39.04 32.05 -3.35
CA VAL A 21 37.81 32.81 -3.12
C VAL A 21 37.14 33.08 -4.46
N VAL A 22 35.92 32.56 -4.65
CA VAL A 22 35.19 32.58 -5.92
C VAL A 22 34.27 33.79 -5.98
N PRO A 23 34.41 34.67 -6.99
CA PRO A 23 33.48 35.75 -7.22
C PRO A 23 32.11 35.25 -7.66
N ALA A 24 31.04 36.02 -7.39
CA ALA A 24 29.66 35.61 -7.66
C ALA A 24 29.41 35.19 -9.12
N SER A 25 30.09 35.81 -10.07
CA SER A 25 29.98 35.53 -11.51
C SER A 25 30.44 34.10 -11.89
N LEU A 26 31.34 33.47 -11.12
CA LEU A 26 31.90 32.15 -11.43
C LEU A 26 31.29 31.04 -10.56
N GLN A 27 30.47 31.36 -9.57
CA GLN A 27 29.91 30.37 -8.65
C GLN A 27 29.03 29.34 -9.36
N SER A 28 28.19 29.77 -10.32
CA SER A 28 27.32 28.90 -11.09
C SER A 28 28.12 27.86 -11.92
N ASP A 29 29.22 28.32 -12.52
CA ASP A 29 30.06 27.44 -13.36
C ASP A 29 30.79 26.40 -12.50
N ILE A 30 31.28 26.81 -11.34
CA ILE A 30 31.93 25.89 -10.40
C ILE A 30 30.93 24.87 -9.84
N LEU A 31 29.68 25.28 -9.56
CA LEU A 31 28.62 24.38 -9.13
C LEU A 31 28.29 23.36 -10.21
N SER A 32 28.17 23.80 -11.47
CA SER A 32 27.92 22.91 -12.61
C SER A 32 29.10 21.93 -12.83
N LEU A 33 30.32 22.40 -12.84
CA LEU A 33 31.53 21.57 -12.92
C LEU A 33 31.67 20.60 -11.74
N GLY A 34 31.24 20.99 -10.56
CA GLY A 34 31.30 20.19 -9.35
C GLY A 34 30.24 19.11 -9.24
N HIS A 35 29.14 19.19 -10.05
CA HIS A 35 28.00 18.32 -9.92
C HIS A 35 27.52 17.66 -11.23
N GLU A 36 27.45 18.39 -12.35
CA GLU A 36 26.75 17.96 -13.57
C GLU A 36 27.62 17.22 -14.57
N ILE A 37 28.94 17.49 -14.61
CA ILE A 37 29.82 16.83 -15.56
C ILE A 37 29.99 15.33 -15.24
N PRO A 38 30.31 14.48 -16.21
CA PRO A 38 30.46 13.04 -16.01
C PRO A 38 31.45 12.66 -14.89
N SER A 39 32.55 13.38 -14.75
CA SER A 39 33.53 13.17 -13.68
C SER A 39 33.04 13.58 -12.30
N ALA A 40 31.98 14.42 -12.20
CA ALA A 40 31.31 14.79 -10.96
C ALA A 40 30.14 13.82 -10.63
N GLY A 41 29.51 13.20 -11.65
CA GLY A 41 28.62 12.08 -11.53
C GLY A 41 27.33 12.35 -10.76
N HIS A 42 26.82 13.57 -10.75
CA HIS A 42 25.58 13.97 -10.07
C HIS A 42 25.51 13.47 -8.62
N GLN A 43 26.55 13.61 -7.82
CA GLN A 43 26.64 13.07 -6.47
C GLN A 43 25.73 13.82 -5.47
N SER A 44 25.65 13.35 -4.21
CA SER A 44 24.88 14.01 -3.16
C SER A 44 25.46 15.37 -2.75
N VAL A 45 24.69 16.16 -2.01
CA VAL A 45 25.12 17.45 -1.47
C VAL A 45 26.46 17.32 -0.74
N ASP A 46 26.58 16.36 0.20
CA ASP A 46 27.79 16.18 1.01
C ASP A 46 29.01 15.85 0.15
N ARG A 47 28.86 14.96 -0.83
CA ARG A 47 29.95 14.60 -1.73
C ARG A 47 30.34 15.72 -2.69
N THR A 48 29.36 16.52 -3.14
CA THR A 48 29.64 17.72 -3.94
C THR A 48 30.40 18.76 -3.08
N LEU A 49 29.96 18.97 -1.83
CA LEU A 49 30.66 19.85 -0.89
C LEU A 49 32.08 19.36 -0.57
N SER A 50 32.26 18.07 -0.31
CA SER A 50 33.59 17.50 -0.02
C SER A 50 34.56 17.64 -1.19
N ARG A 51 34.08 17.72 -2.41
CA ARG A 51 34.88 17.97 -3.62
C ARG A 51 35.26 19.43 -3.79
N LEU A 52 34.30 20.36 -3.49
CA LEU A 52 34.50 21.78 -3.71
C LEU A 52 35.22 22.48 -2.57
N LYS A 53 34.93 22.15 -1.31
CA LYS A 53 35.52 22.80 -0.12
C LYS A 53 37.04 22.83 -0.06
N PRO A 54 37.79 21.79 -0.47
CA PRO A 54 39.22 21.80 -0.46
C PRO A 54 39.86 22.75 -1.48
N ARG A 55 39.05 23.27 -2.44
CA ARG A 55 39.59 24.07 -3.56
C ARG A 55 39.02 25.48 -3.62
N TYR A 56 37.78 25.65 -3.19
CA TYR A 56 36.98 26.85 -3.40
C TYR A 56 36.32 27.31 -2.12
N TYR A 57 36.14 28.62 -2.03
CA TYR A 57 35.39 29.23 -0.95
C TYR A 57 34.58 30.44 -1.44
N TRP A 58 33.32 30.55 -0.99
CA TRP A 58 32.52 31.76 -0.99
C TRP A 58 31.55 31.76 0.18
N MET A 59 31.03 32.93 0.53
CA MET A 59 30.08 33.08 1.62
C MET A 59 28.74 32.45 1.25
N GLY A 60 28.22 31.52 2.08
CA GLY A 60 26.96 30.82 1.79
C GLY A 60 27.12 29.55 0.94
N MET A 61 28.33 29.12 0.57
CA MET A 61 28.63 27.99 -0.30
C MET A 61 27.83 26.72 0.05
N ASN A 62 27.65 26.37 1.33
CA ASN A 62 26.91 25.17 1.74
C ASN A 62 25.45 25.24 1.27
N ARG A 63 24.81 26.38 1.46
CA ARG A 63 23.41 26.63 1.06
C ARG A 63 23.24 26.63 -0.45
N ASP A 64 24.21 27.23 -1.16
CA ASP A 64 24.14 27.34 -2.61
C ASP A 64 24.35 26.00 -3.29
N VAL A 65 25.32 25.16 -2.80
CA VAL A 65 25.49 23.77 -3.25
C VAL A 65 24.25 22.94 -2.95
N GLU A 66 23.66 23.08 -1.77
CA GLU A 66 22.43 22.36 -1.41
C GLU A 66 21.29 22.74 -2.35
N SER A 67 21.08 24.03 -2.59
CA SER A 67 20.04 24.55 -3.49
C SER A 67 20.26 24.06 -4.92
N PHE A 68 21.50 24.10 -5.43
CA PHE A 68 21.85 23.67 -6.77
C PHE A 68 21.61 22.19 -6.99
N VAL A 69 22.11 21.34 -6.07
CA VAL A 69 21.94 19.87 -6.15
C VAL A 69 20.47 19.47 -6.02
N ARG A 70 19.69 20.15 -5.15
CA ARG A 70 18.26 19.90 -4.99
C ARG A 70 17.43 20.34 -6.21
N ALA A 71 17.85 21.37 -6.92
CA ALA A 71 17.18 21.87 -8.13
C ALA A 71 17.58 21.10 -9.40
N CYS A 72 18.63 20.26 -9.36
CA CYS A 72 19.12 19.53 -10.52
C CYS A 72 18.05 18.58 -11.07
N SER A 73 17.59 18.83 -12.32
CA SER A 73 16.54 18.06 -12.98
C SER A 73 16.93 16.62 -13.25
N ALA A 74 18.21 16.34 -13.59
CA ALA A 74 18.72 14.99 -13.76
C ALA A 74 18.64 14.19 -12.47
N CYS A 75 19.04 14.77 -11.33
CA CYS A 75 18.93 14.15 -10.00
C CYS A 75 17.45 13.93 -9.62
N ASN A 76 16.59 14.90 -9.91
CA ASN A 76 15.17 14.80 -9.60
C ASN A 76 14.47 13.71 -10.40
N LYS A 77 14.84 13.47 -11.65
CA LYS A 77 14.25 12.40 -12.48
C LYS A 77 14.77 11.00 -12.14
N ASN A 78 16.00 10.88 -11.64
CA ASN A 78 16.65 9.58 -11.54
C ASN A 78 16.87 9.10 -10.11
N LYS A 79 16.91 9.98 -9.10
CA LYS A 79 17.16 9.58 -7.71
C LYS A 79 15.86 9.37 -6.94
N LYS A 80 15.84 8.29 -6.14
CA LYS A 80 14.77 8.06 -5.17
C LYS A 80 15.00 8.94 -3.93
N PRO A 81 13.95 9.49 -3.32
CA PRO A 81 14.09 10.18 -2.04
C PRO A 81 14.51 9.20 -0.94
N ASN A 82 15.30 9.65 0.02
CA ASN A 82 15.75 8.83 1.15
C ASN A 82 14.58 8.34 2.04
N ARG A 83 13.50 9.10 2.08
CA ARG A 83 12.26 8.74 2.77
C ARG A 83 11.11 8.78 1.77
N HIS A 84 10.36 7.68 1.69
CA HIS A 84 9.13 7.62 0.92
C HIS A 84 7.96 8.08 1.79
N ALA A 85 7.12 8.95 1.27
CA ALA A 85 5.87 9.28 1.92
C ALA A 85 5.02 8.00 2.08
N ARG A 86 4.50 7.76 3.28
CA ARG A 86 3.61 6.64 3.59
C ARG A 86 2.46 7.17 4.42
N SER A 87 1.23 6.76 4.09
CA SER A 87 0.07 7.02 4.93
C SER A 87 0.02 6.06 6.11
N THR A 88 -0.66 6.45 7.15
CA THR A 88 -1.00 5.56 8.27
C THR A 88 -1.74 4.32 7.77
N LEU A 89 -1.55 3.21 8.47
CA LEU A 89 -2.21 1.96 8.12
C LEU A 89 -3.68 2.01 8.59
N THR A 90 -4.61 1.86 7.66
CA THR A 90 -6.02 1.65 7.98
C THR A 90 -6.23 0.17 8.28
N LEU A 91 -6.78 -0.12 9.45
CA LEU A 91 -7.11 -1.48 9.85
C LEU A 91 -8.49 -1.86 9.30
N PHE A 92 -8.62 -3.09 8.86
CA PHE A 92 -9.89 -3.70 8.53
C PHE A 92 -10.07 -4.94 9.40
N HIS A 93 -11.13 -4.94 10.20
CA HIS A 93 -11.45 -6.04 11.10
C HIS A 93 -12.50 -6.95 10.45
N ALA A 94 -12.18 -8.24 10.32
CA ALA A 94 -13.16 -9.27 10.05
C ALA A 94 -13.51 -9.96 11.38
N GLY A 95 -14.80 -10.04 11.69
CA GLY A 95 -15.29 -10.55 12.98
C GLY A 95 -15.68 -12.01 12.97
N PHE A 96 -15.89 -12.62 11.78
CA PHE A 96 -16.33 -14.01 11.61
C PHE A 96 -15.90 -14.59 10.25
N PRO A 97 -15.94 -15.92 10.07
CA PRO A 97 -15.64 -16.57 8.79
C PRO A 97 -16.56 -16.08 7.67
N MET A 98 -16.03 -15.99 6.45
CA MET A 98 -16.77 -15.57 5.24
C MET A 98 -17.25 -14.13 5.25
N GLU A 99 -16.85 -13.30 6.20
CA GLU A 99 -17.12 -11.86 6.15
C GLU A 99 -16.34 -11.20 5.01
N ARG A 100 -15.06 -11.54 4.86
CA ARG A 100 -14.22 -11.03 3.76
C ARG A 100 -13.25 -12.08 3.28
N VAL A 101 -13.30 -12.34 1.97
CA VAL A 101 -12.39 -13.26 1.28
C VAL A 101 -11.48 -12.47 0.35
N HIS A 102 -10.18 -12.71 0.48
CA HIS A 102 -9.18 -12.20 -0.43
C HIS A 102 -8.98 -13.18 -1.57
N ILE A 103 -8.89 -12.67 -2.79
CA ILE A 103 -8.65 -13.47 -3.99
C ILE A 103 -7.46 -12.91 -4.76
N ASP A 104 -6.60 -13.80 -5.27
CA ASP A 104 -5.39 -13.43 -5.99
C ASP A 104 -4.93 -14.55 -6.93
N PHE A 105 -4.07 -14.24 -7.90
CA PHE A 105 -3.46 -15.21 -8.80
C PHE A 105 -1.96 -15.31 -8.59
N LEU A 106 -1.48 -16.55 -8.58
CA LEU A 106 -0.07 -16.88 -8.73
C LEU A 106 0.20 -17.42 -10.14
N GLY A 107 1.21 -16.91 -10.79
CA GLY A 107 1.62 -17.40 -12.11
C GLY A 107 2.01 -16.30 -13.10
N PRO A 108 2.28 -16.67 -14.37
CA PRO A 108 2.25 -18.06 -14.86
C PRO A 108 3.40 -18.90 -14.30
N LEU A 109 3.09 -20.15 -13.97
CA LEU A 109 4.03 -21.20 -13.59
C LEU A 109 4.34 -22.11 -14.79
N THR A 110 5.26 -23.06 -14.60
CA THR A 110 5.52 -24.10 -15.58
C THR A 110 4.23 -24.89 -15.86
N GLU A 111 3.88 -25.06 -17.13
CA GLU A 111 2.69 -25.81 -17.53
C GLU A 111 2.77 -27.27 -17.06
N THR A 112 1.72 -27.72 -16.40
CA THR A 112 1.62 -29.14 -15.93
C THR A 112 1.05 -30.05 -16.99
N LYS A 113 1.06 -31.37 -16.75
CA LYS A 113 0.39 -32.33 -17.61
C LYS A 113 -1.11 -32.09 -17.77
N ASN A 114 -1.72 -31.46 -16.75
CA ASN A 114 -3.13 -31.06 -16.75
C ASN A 114 -3.36 -29.69 -17.39
N GLN A 115 -2.35 -29.13 -18.09
CA GLN A 115 -2.37 -27.81 -18.73
C GLN A 115 -2.54 -26.62 -17.76
N ASN A 116 -2.32 -26.83 -16.46
CA ASN A 116 -2.40 -25.78 -15.47
C ASN A 116 -1.17 -24.87 -15.53
N LYS A 117 -1.39 -23.55 -15.45
CA LYS A 117 -0.37 -22.49 -15.46
C LYS A 117 -0.50 -21.51 -14.32
N TYR A 118 -1.64 -21.46 -13.66
CA TYR A 118 -1.97 -20.49 -12.63
C TYR A 118 -2.52 -21.17 -11.38
N ILE A 119 -2.33 -20.55 -10.23
CA ILE A 119 -2.98 -20.93 -8.98
C ILE A 119 -3.90 -19.78 -8.58
N LEU A 120 -5.20 -20.05 -8.47
CA LEU A 120 -6.15 -19.15 -7.84
C LEU A 120 -6.10 -19.37 -6.33
N MET A 121 -5.76 -18.31 -5.60
CA MET A 121 -5.72 -18.29 -4.15
C MET A 121 -6.97 -17.61 -3.61
N MET A 122 -7.68 -18.25 -2.70
CA MET A 122 -8.81 -17.66 -1.98
C MET A 122 -8.55 -17.82 -0.47
N VAL A 123 -8.51 -16.68 0.25
CA VAL A 123 -8.15 -16.67 1.68
C VAL A 123 -9.20 -15.92 2.47
N ASP A 124 -9.85 -16.59 3.41
CA ASP A 124 -10.73 -15.93 4.38
C ASP A 124 -9.93 -15.07 5.36
N GLN A 125 -10.36 -13.83 5.51
CA GLN A 125 -9.63 -12.85 6.33
C GLN A 125 -9.65 -13.18 7.82
N PHE A 126 -10.74 -13.73 8.33
CA PHE A 126 -10.88 -14.05 9.74
C PHE A 126 -10.20 -15.38 10.10
N SER A 127 -10.66 -16.49 9.56
CA SER A 127 -10.19 -17.84 9.90
C SER A 127 -8.79 -18.15 9.37
N LYS A 128 -8.34 -17.41 8.36
CA LYS A 128 -7.11 -17.69 7.57
C LYS A 128 -7.23 -18.97 6.75
N TRP A 129 -8.44 -19.46 6.54
CA TRP A 129 -8.69 -20.56 5.62
C TRP A 129 -8.19 -20.21 4.23
N VAL A 130 -7.51 -21.17 3.61
CA VAL A 130 -6.95 -20.98 2.27
C VAL A 130 -7.39 -22.12 1.35
N GLU A 131 -7.86 -21.76 0.16
CA GLU A 131 -8.03 -22.64 -0.98
C GLU A 131 -7.04 -22.27 -2.08
N CYS A 132 -6.43 -23.30 -2.67
CA CYS A 132 -5.44 -23.19 -3.74
C CYS A 132 -5.93 -24.00 -4.91
N ILE A 133 -6.31 -23.39 -6.01
CA ILE A 133 -6.96 -24.04 -7.15
C ILE A 133 -6.06 -23.89 -8.36
N ALA A 134 -5.61 -25.03 -8.93
CA ALA A 134 -4.83 -25.05 -10.16
C ALA A 134 -5.73 -24.76 -11.36
N LEU A 135 -5.32 -23.83 -12.24
CA LEU A 135 -6.11 -23.38 -13.38
C LEU A 135 -5.23 -23.24 -14.64
N PRO A 136 -5.79 -23.52 -15.83
CA PRO A 136 -5.08 -23.39 -17.10
C PRO A 136 -4.92 -21.92 -17.52
N SER A 137 -5.83 -21.05 -17.12
CA SER A 137 -5.79 -19.63 -17.43
C SER A 137 -6.43 -18.79 -16.34
N GLN A 138 -6.22 -17.47 -16.43
CA GLN A 138 -6.79 -16.48 -15.51
C GLN A 138 -7.94 -15.68 -16.14
N THR A 139 -8.72 -16.28 -17.06
CA THR A 139 -9.88 -15.62 -17.64
C THR A 139 -10.98 -15.43 -16.60
N ALA A 140 -11.85 -14.45 -16.80
CA ALA A 140 -12.95 -14.16 -15.90
C ALA A 140 -13.90 -15.35 -15.72
N GLU A 141 -14.17 -16.07 -16.79
CA GLU A 141 -15.06 -17.26 -16.82
C GLU A 141 -14.50 -18.40 -15.95
N ILE A 142 -13.24 -18.76 -16.18
CA ILE A 142 -12.56 -19.81 -15.42
C ILE A 142 -12.43 -19.40 -13.95
N THR A 143 -12.13 -18.13 -13.68
CA THR A 143 -12.04 -17.58 -12.32
C THR A 143 -13.38 -17.67 -11.60
N ALA A 144 -14.47 -17.23 -12.26
CA ALA A 144 -15.82 -17.26 -11.70
C ALA A 144 -16.26 -18.70 -11.42
N LYS A 145 -16.09 -19.60 -12.39
CA LYS A 145 -16.40 -21.02 -12.23
C LYS A 145 -15.63 -21.65 -11.08
N ALA A 146 -14.31 -21.44 -11.03
CA ALA A 146 -13.49 -21.98 -9.96
C ALA A 146 -13.89 -21.47 -8.57
N ALA A 147 -14.23 -20.18 -8.44
CA ALA A 147 -14.70 -19.61 -7.18
C ALA A 147 -16.02 -20.25 -6.72
N VAL A 148 -16.96 -20.47 -7.64
CA VAL A 148 -18.23 -21.15 -7.33
C VAL A 148 -18.00 -22.60 -6.98
N ASP A 149 -17.34 -23.38 -7.84
CA ASP A 149 -17.23 -24.83 -7.71
C ASP A 149 -16.39 -25.25 -6.49
N HIS A 150 -15.34 -24.50 -6.17
CA HIS A 150 -14.38 -24.93 -5.15
C HIS A 150 -14.49 -24.17 -3.82
N PHE A 151 -15.17 -23.03 -3.79
CA PHE A 151 -15.25 -22.23 -2.56
C PHE A 151 -16.69 -21.92 -2.15
N PHE A 152 -17.48 -21.25 -3.00
CA PHE A 152 -18.85 -20.83 -2.60
C PHE A 152 -19.79 -22.01 -2.39
N SER A 153 -19.69 -23.08 -3.19
CA SER A 153 -20.48 -24.29 -3.03
C SER A 153 -20.25 -25.02 -1.70
N ARG A 154 -19.07 -24.79 -1.06
CA ARG A 154 -18.67 -25.48 0.17
C ARG A 154 -18.91 -24.65 1.42
N PHE A 155 -18.70 -23.34 1.35
CA PHE A 155 -18.69 -22.43 2.50
C PHE A 155 -19.75 -21.33 2.42
N GLY A 156 -20.52 -21.28 1.33
CA GLY A 156 -21.44 -20.19 1.05
C GLY A 156 -20.76 -18.96 0.42
N CYS A 157 -21.53 -17.97 0.08
CA CYS A 157 -21.04 -16.72 -0.49
C CYS A 157 -20.49 -15.80 0.61
N PRO A 158 -19.31 -15.21 0.44
CA PRO A 158 -18.78 -14.24 1.39
C PRO A 158 -19.54 -12.92 1.30
N LEU A 159 -19.58 -12.15 2.40
CA LEU A 159 -20.15 -10.80 2.35
C LEU A 159 -19.33 -9.86 1.47
N GLN A 160 -18.01 -10.04 1.47
CA GLN A 160 -17.11 -9.21 0.69
C GLN A 160 -16.00 -10.01 0.03
N ILE A 161 -15.72 -9.71 -1.25
CA ILE A 161 -14.51 -10.15 -1.94
C ILE A 161 -13.56 -8.96 -2.14
N HIS A 162 -12.28 -9.18 -1.83
CA HIS A 162 -11.22 -8.21 -2.04
C HIS A 162 -10.16 -8.77 -2.99
N SER A 163 -9.92 -8.08 -4.10
CA SER A 163 -8.93 -8.46 -5.11
C SER A 163 -7.96 -7.32 -5.41
N ASP A 164 -6.94 -7.59 -6.18
CA ASP A 164 -6.22 -6.57 -6.91
C ASP A 164 -7.08 -6.02 -8.08
N GLN A 165 -6.47 -5.21 -8.95
CA GLN A 165 -7.13 -4.65 -10.14
C GLN A 165 -6.82 -5.49 -11.40
N GLY A 166 -6.63 -6.79 -11.26
CA GLY A 166 -6.47 -7.69 -12.39
C GLY A 166 -7.68 -7.63 -13.33
N ALA A 167 -7.43 -7.67 -14.65
CA ALA A 167 -8.48 -7.56 -15.67
C ALA A 167 -9.58 -8.62 -15.52
N ASN A 168 -9.23 -9.81 -15.06
CA ASN A 168 -10.15 -10.91 -14.76
C ASN A 168 -11.13 -10.55 -13.63
N PHE A 169 -10.65 -9.95 -12.53
CA PHE A 169 -11.48 -9.52 -11.40
C PHE A 169 -12.27 -8.24 -11.69
N GLU A 170 -11.79 -7.40 -12.61
CA GLU A 170 -12.47 -6.17 -13.02
C GLU A 170 -13.39 -6.36 -14.24
N SER A 171 -13.50 -7.59 -14.76
CA SER A 171 -14.39 -7.92 -15.87
C SER A 171 -15.86 -7.71 -15.50
N ALA A 172 -16.69 -7.41 -16.49
CA ALA A 172 -18.14 -7.29 -16.31
C ALA A 172 -18.75 -8.61 -15.78
N LEU A 173 -18.26 -9.74 -16.29
CA LEU A 173 -18.75 -11.07 -15.90
C LEU A 173 -18.51 -11.33 -14.40
N PHE A 174 -17.30 -11.10 -13.90
CA PHE A 174 -17.00 -11.34 -12.47
C PHE A 174 -17.73 -10.34 -11.56
N ARG A 175 -17.89 -9.10 -11.99
CA ARG A 175 -18.69 -8.11 -11.24
C ARG A 175 -20.16 -8.49 -11.18
N ASN A 176 -20.75 -8.88 -12.32
CA ASN A 176 -22.14 -9.31 -12.37
C ASN A 176 -22.39 -10.55 -11.51
N LEU A 177 -21.46 -11.51 -11.51
CA LEU A 177 -21.53 -12.68 -10.61
C LEU A 177 -21.58 -12.24 -9.13
N CYS A 178 -20.66 -11.36 -8.71
CA CYS A 178 -20.66 -10.86 -7.34
C CYS A 178 -21.96 -10.12 -7.00
N GLU A 179 -22.50 -9.32 -7.92
CA GLU A 179 -23.74 -8.57 -7.73
C GLU A 179 -24.94 -9.50 -7.59
N GLN A 180 -25.08 -10.52 -8.47
CA GLN A 180 -26.15 -11.49 -8.40
C GLN A 180 -26.11 -12.35 -7.13
N LEU A 181 -24.92 -12.64 -6.62
CA LEU A 181 -24.73 -13.40 -5.37
C LEU A 181 -24.76 -12.50 -4.12
N GLY A 182 -25.03 -11.20 -4.24
CA GLY A 182 -25.07 -10.25 -3.13
C GLY A 182 -23.68 -10.01 -2.48
N ILE A 183 -22.60 -10.26 -3.20
CA ILE A 183 -21.22 -10.13 -2.70
C ILE A 183 -20.73 -8.70 -2.96
N HIS A 184 -20.33 -7.99 -1.91
CA HIS A 184 -19.71 -6.68 -2.04
C HIS A 184 -18.27 -6.78 -2.56
N LYS A 185 -18.06 -6.48 -3.85
CA LYS A 185 -16.71 -6.51 -4.44
C LYS A 185 -15.93 -5.24 -4.12
N THR A 186 -14.76 -5.40 -3.53
CA THR A 186 -13.79 -4.33 -3.28
C THR A 186 -12.46 -4.64 -3.96
N ARG A 187 -11.64 -3.60 -4.15
CA ARG A 187 -10.33 -3.74 -4.78
C ARG A 187 -9.27 -2.92 -4.07
N THR A 188 -8.01 -3.31 -4.24
CA THR A 188 -6.87 -2.50 -3.81
C THR A 188 -6.87 -1.17 -4.54
N THR A 189 -6.35 -0.11 -3.92
CA THR A 189 -6.03 1.12 -4.67
C THR A 189 -4.93 0.83 -5.68
N VAL A 190 -5.00 1.53 -6.83
CA VAL A 190 -4.01 1.37 -7.92
C VAL A 190 -2.60 1.42 -7.35
N TYR A 191 -1.83 0.37 -7.65
CA TYR A 191 -0.41 0.26 -7.26
C TYR A 191 -0.10 0.22 -5.76
N ARG A 192 -1.03 -0.21 -4.90
CA ARG A 192 -0.79 -0.43 -3.48
C ARG A 192 -1.02 -1.90 -3.11
N PRO A 193 -0.12 -2.81 -3.49
CA PRO A 193 -0.27 -4.25 -3.23
C PRO A 193 -0.35 -4.57 -1.72
N SER A 194 0.24 -3.72 -0.86
CA SER A 194 0.18 -3.91 0.59
C SER A 194 -1.24 -4.02 1.18
N CYS A 195 -2.28 -3.59 0.46
CA CYS A 195 -3.68 -3.80 0.86
C CYS A 195 -4.10 -5.27 0.76
N ASN A 196 -3.42 -6.09 -0.08
CA ASN A 196 -3.63 -7.53 -0.21
C ASN A 196 -2.52 -8.35 0.50
N GLY A 197 -1.79 -7.75 1.41
CA GLY A 197 -0.61 -8.33 2.06
C GLY A 197 -0.86 -9.61 2.85
N GLN A 198 -2.13 -9.97 3.13
CA GLN A 198 -2.46 -11.28 3.70
C GLN A 198 -2.26 -12.38 2.67
N VAL A 199 -2.85 -12.26 1.48
CA VAL A 199 -2.71 -13.25 0.40
C VAL A 199 -1.28 -13.31 -0.09
N GLU A 200 -0.59 -12.16 -0.23
CA GLU A 200 0.82 -12.13 -0.61
C GLU A 200 1.73 -12.96 0.32
N ARG A 201 1.44 -12.94 1.63
CA ARG A 201 2.16 -13.79 2.60
C ARG A 201 1.86 -15.27 2.40
N PHE A 202 0.60 -15.64 2.18
CA PHE A 202 0.23 -17.02 1.84
C PHE A 202 0.87 -17.46 0.53
N ASN A 203 0.85 -16.63 -0.50
CA ASN A 203 1.51 -16.87 -1.77
C ASN A 203 3.00 -17.19 -1.59
N ARG A 204 3.70 -16.40 -0.76
CA ARG A 204 5.11 -16.65 -0.46
C ARG A 204 5.31 -18.00 0.24
N THR A 205 4.54 -18.27 1.29
CA THR A 205 4.64 -19.52 2.05
C THR A 205 4.33 -20.74 1.17
N LEU A 206 3.29 -20.66 0.32
CA LEU A 206 2.94 -21.70 -0.63
C LEU A 206 4.07 -21.94 -1.66
N MET A 207 4.61 -20.86 -2.22
CA MET A 207 5.71 -20.99 -3.21
C MET A 207 6.98 -21.54 -2.59
N ASP A 208 7.30 -21.18 -1.36
CA ASP A 208 8.46 -21.74 -0.64
C ASP A 208 8.26 -23.23 -0.38
N ALA A 209 7.06 -23.65 0.04
CA ALA A 209 6.72 -25.06 0.22
C ALA A 209 6.76 -25.83 -1.12
N LEU A 210 6.12 -25.29 -2.18
CA LEU A 210 6.14 -25.91 -3.50
C LEU A 210 7.57 -26.17 -4.00
N ARG A 211 8.48 -25.21 -3.86
CA ARG A 211 9.88 -25.38 -4.29
C ARG A 211 10.56 -26.58 -3.63
N CYS A 212 10.21 -26.88 -2.38
CA CYS A 212 10.78 -28.03 -1.69
C CYS A 212 10.37 -29.37 -2.33
N PHE A 213 9.15 -29.47 -2.88
CA PHE A 213 8.62 -30.69 -3.45
C PHE A 213 8.89 -30.85 -4.94
N VAL A 214 8.83 -29.72 -5.70
CA VAL A 214 8.87 -29.80 -7.18
C VAL A 214 10.24 -29.44 -7.76
N SER A 215 11.29 -29.35 -6.96
CA SER A 215 12.63 -28.95 -7.41
C SER A 215 13.18 -29.78 -8.57
N LYS A 216 12.86 -31.10 -8.62
CA LYS A 216 13.27 -32.01 -9.67
C LYS A 216 12.28 -32.12 -10.85
N SER A 217 11.03 -31.77 -10.63
CA SER A 217 9.94 -31.87 -11.62
C SER A 217 8.99 -30.69 -11.52
N PRO A 218 9.37 -29.50 -12.02
CA PRO A 218 8.55 -28.31 -11.87
C PRO A 218 7.14 -28.41 -12.46
N ALA A 219 6.91 -29.30 -13.40
CA ALA A 219 5.61 -29.51 -14.07
C ALA A 219 4.60 -30.36 -13.27
N THR A 220 4.90 -30.73 -12.02
CA THR A 220 4.00 -31.53 -11.15
C THR A 220 3.46 -30.73 -9.97
N TRP A 221 3.60 -29.41 -9.98
CA TRP A 221 3.22 -28.55 -8.85
C TRP A 221 1.74 -28.63 -8.48
N ASP A 222 0.85 -28.88 -9.44
CA ASP A 222 -0.59 -28.98 -9.22
C ASP A 222 -0.99 -30.23 -8.42
N GLU A 223 -0.20 -31.29 -8.49
CA GLU A 223 -0.42 -32.55 -7.74
C GLU A 223 -0.23 -32.36 -6.22
N TYR A 224 0.63 -31.40 -5.81
CA TYR A 224 0.92 -31.12 -4.40
C TYR A 224 0.01 -30.06 -3.77
N LEU A 225 -0.73 -29.28 -4.56
CA LEU A 225 -1.53 -28.16 -4.05
C LEU A 225 -2.56 -28.58 -2.98
N PRO A 226 -3.36 -29.64 -3.14
CA PRO A 226 -4.36 -30.02 -2.13
C PRO A 226 -3.72 -30.37 -0.78
N GLN A 227 -2.58 -31.06 -0.81
CA GLN A 227 -1.85 -31.46 0.40
C GLN A 227 -1.22 -30.26 1.09
N LEU A 228 -0.61 -29.33 0.33
CA LEU A 228 -0.02 -28.10 0.86
C LEU A 228 -1.08 -27.17 1.42
N ALA A 229 -2.23 -27.03 0.76
CA ALA A 229 -3.36 -26.28 1.29
C ALA A 229 -3.86 -26.89 2.61
N GLY A 230 -3.96 -28.22 2.69
CA GLY A 230 -4.28 -28.97 3.91
C GLY A 230 -3.28 -28.69 5.05
N ALA A 231 -1.99 -28.72 4.74
CA ALA A 231 -0.94 -28.40 5.70
C ALA A 231 -1.04 -26.95 6.22
N LEU A 232 -1.30 -25.98 5.33
CA LEU A 232 -1.50 -24.57 5.72
C LEU A 232 -2.74 -24.40 6.61
N ARG A 233 -3.81 -25.14 6.35
CA ARG A 233 -5.05 -25.11 7.15
C ARG A 233 -4.90 -25.78 8.52
N SER A 234 -3.96 -26.68 8.68
CA SER A 234 -3.68 -27.41 9.93
C SER A 234 -2.60 -26.75 10.80
N ALA A 235 -1.92 -25.74 10.27
CA ALA A 235 -0.91 -24.99 11.02
C ALA A 235 -1.54 -23.86 11.85
N VAL A 236 -1.14 -23.73 13.12
CA VAL A 236 -1.60 -22.63 13.99
C VAL A 236 -1.15 -21.28 13.42
N ASN A 237 -2.11 -20.41 13.12
CA ASN A 237 -1.82 -19.08 12.64
C ASN A 237 -1.48 -18.15 13.82
N ARG A 238 -0.32 -17.50 13.74
CA ARG A 238 0.19 -16.63 14.81
C ARG A 238 -0.72 -15.48 15.17
N SER A 239 -1.49 -14.94 14.21
CA SER A 239 -2.36 -13.79 14.45
C SER A 239 -3.70 -14.16 15.08
N THR A 240 -4.18 -15.39 14.89
CA THR A 240 -5.43 -15.89 15.49
C THR A 240 -5.18 -16.75 16.73
N GLY A 241 -4.03 -17.43 16.75
CA GLY A 241 -3.68 -18.41 17.78
C GLY A 241 -4.38 -19.77 17.62
N TYR A 242 -5.11 -19.95 16.54
CA TYR A 242 -5.80 -21.20 16.17
C TYR A 242 -5.41 -21.62 14.75
N THR A 243 -5.70 -22.88 14.43
CA THR A 243 -5.63 -23.37 13.06
C THR A 243 -6.80 -22.82 12.24
N PRO A 244 -6.64 -22.61 10.95
CA PRO A 244 -7.78 -22.36 10.06
C PRO A 244 -8.87 -23.44 10.14
N ASN A 245 -8.51 -24.70 10.32
CA ASN A 245 -9.47 -25.80 10.49
C ASN A 245 -10.38 -25.54 11.69
N MET A 246 -9.82 -25.21 12.85
CA MET A 246 -10.59 -24.93 14.06
C MET A 246 -11.54 -23.75 13.89
N LEU A 247 -11.07 -22.67 13.26
CA LEU A 247 -11.89 -21.45 13.08
C LEU A 247 -12.94 -21.59 11.99
N MET A 248 -12.74 -22.42 10.96
CA MET A 248 -13.67 -22.59 9.85
C MET A 248 -14.64 -23.75 10.08
N LEU A 249 -14.15 -24.86 10.66
CA LEU A 249 -14.90 -26.13 10.80
C LEU A 249 -15.34 -26.39 12.26
N GLY A 250 -14.86 -25.61 13.22
CA GLY A 250 -15.09 -25.83 14.65
C GLY A 250 -14.35 -27.03 15.23
N ARG A 251 -13.48 -27.69 14.43
CA ARG A 251 -12.71 -28.87 14.85
C ARG A 251 -11.38 -28.94 14.14
N GLU A 252 -10.46 -29.67 14.71
CA GLU A 252 -9.22 -30.06 14.03
C GLU A 252 -9.45 -31.20 13.05
N VAL A 253 -8.68 -31.21 11.97
CA VAL A 253 -8.68 -32.27 10.97
C VAL A 253 -7.59 -33.28 11.30
N VAL A 254 -7.94 -34.57 11.29
CA VAL A 254 -6.99 -35.64 11.54
C VAL A 254 -5.93 -35.67 10.45
N GLN A 255 -4.68 -35.61 10.85
CA GLN A 255 -3.52 -35.63 9.98
C GLN A 255 -2.94 -37.07 9.88
N PRO A 256 -2.19 -37.38 8.82
CA PRO A 256 -1.52 -38.72 8.71
C PRO A 256 -0.67 -39.05 9.92
N LEU A 257 -0.03 -38.03 10.57
CA LEU A 257 0.74 -38.23 11.79
C LEU A 257 -0.13 -38.70 12.97
N ASP A 258 -1.36 -38.24 13.07
CA ASP A 258 -2.30 -38.59 14.13
C ASP A 258 -2.78 -40.08 13.97
N LEU A 259 -2.71 -40.62 12.75
CA LEU A 259 -3.02 -42.04 12.48
C LEU A 259 -1.89 -42.98 12.93
N VAL A 260 -0.64 -42.52 12.82
CA VAL A 260 0.55 -43.29 13.23
C VAL A 260 0.68 -43.25 14.77
N TYR A 261 0.42 -42.10 15.36
CA TYR A 261 0.47 -41.89 16.82
C TYR A 261 -0.88 -41.36 17.29
N PRO A 262 -1.89 -42.24 17.48
CA PRO A 262 -3.23 -41.81 17.82
C PRO A 262 -3.23 -41.02 19.15
N ARG A 263 -3.69 -39.78 19.07
CA ARG A 263 -3.95 -38.98 20.27
C ARG A 263 -5.18 -39.57 20.97
N LYS A 264 -5.21 -39.54 22.31
CA LYS A 264 -6.40 -39.90 23.12
C LYS A 264 -7.66 -39.10 22.77
N LEU A 265 -7.54 -38.11 21.86
CA LEU A 265 -8.61 -37.24 21.37
C LEU A 265 -9.52 -37.90 20.30
N LEU A 266 -9.18 -39.06 19.74
CA LEU A 266 -10.12 -39.87 18.97
C LEU A 266 -11.01 -40.60 19.99
N GLY A 267 -11.83 -39.76 20.64
CA GLY A 267 -12.50 -40.10 21.87
C GLY A 267 -13.60 -41.16 21.75
N GLN A 268 -13.99 -41.64 22.91
CA GLN A 268 -15.18 -42.46 23.10
C GLN A 268 -16.40 -41.88 22.39
N PRO A 269 -17.36 -42.67 21.90
CA PRO A 269 -18.59 -42.19 21.31
C PRO A 269 -19.26 -41.21 22.30
N VAL A 270 -19.35 -39.93 21.89
CA VAL A 270 -20.07 -38.92 22.65
C VAL A 270 -21.49 -38.89 22.09
N ASP A 271 -22.46 -38.78 22.98
CA ASP A 271 -23.85 -38.54 22.61
C ASP A 271 -23.97 -37.36 21.63
N PRO A 272 -24.74 -37.48 20.53
CA PRO A 272 -24.84 -36.48 19.48
C PRO A 272 -25.19 -35.06 19.98
N ASP A 273 -26.11 -34.95 20.93
CA ASP A 273 -26.54 -33.63 21.50
C ASP A 273 -25.44 -32.97 22.32
N THR A 274 -24.71 -33.79 23.07
CA THR A 274 -23.52 -33.34 23.84
C THR A 274 -22.42 -32.89 22.85
N TYR A 275 -22.19 -33.62 21.77
CA TYR A 275 -21.21 -33.28 20.74
C TYR A 275 -21.55 -31.93 20.09
N VAL A 276 -22.80 -31.74 19.67
CA VAL A 276 -23.25 -30.47 19.04
C VAL A 276 -23.07 -29.30 19.99
N SER A 277 -23.51 -29.47 21.25
CA SER A 277 -23.39 -28.43 22.27
C SER A 277 -21.93 -28.03 22.50
N GLN A 278 -21.02 -29.00 22.63
CA GLN A 278 -19.58 -28.79 22.80
C GLN A 278 -18.98 -28.11 21.56
N LEU A 279 -19.35 -28.52 20.34
CA LEU A 279 -18.89 -27.93 19.11
C LEU A 279 -19.26 -26.44 19.00
N VAL A 280 -20.52 -26.11 19.30
CA VAL A 280 -21.01 -24.73 19.30
C VAL A 280 -20.28 -23.88 20.34
N GLN A 281 -20.11 -24.41 21.56
CA GLN A 281 -19.42 -23.68 22.64
C GLN A 281 -17.94 -23.47 22.32
N ASN A 282 -17.24 -24.50 21.86
CA ASN A 282 -15.83 -24.43 21.50
C ASN A 282 -15.59 -23.47 20.33
N THR A 283 -16.48 -23.49 19.32
CA THR A 283 -16.41 -22.56 18.19
C THR A 283 -16.62 -21.12 18.63
N LYS A 284 -17.60 -20.85 19.49
CA LYS A 284 -17.83 -19.50 20.04
C LYS A 284 -16.59 -18.99 20.80
N LEU A 285 -16.02 -19.81 21.68
CA LEU A 285 -14.82 -19.47 22.45
C LEU A 285 -13.61 -19.22 21.54
N ALA A 286 -13.38 -20.11 20.56
CA ALA A 286 -12.30 -19.97 19.61
C ALA A 286 -12.44 -18.69 18.78
N HIS A 287 -13.64 -18.36 18.29
CA HIS A 287 -13.91 -17.15 17.55
C HIS A 287 -13.70 -15.89 18.41
N GLN A 288 -14.15 -15.89 19.67
CA GLN A 288 -13.93 -14.75 20.57
C GLN A 288 -12.42 -14.52 20.81
N THR A 289 -11.70 -15.59 21.19
CA THR A 289 -10.24 -15.51 21.40
C THR A 289 -9.50 -15.07 20.13
N ALA A 290 -9.92 -15.56 18.95
CA ALA A 290 -9.32 -15.16 17.69
C ALA A 290 -9.56 -13.67 17.37
N ARG A 291 -10.78 -13.13 17.64
CA ARG A 291 -11.07 -11.68 17.49
C ARG A 291 -10.12 -10.84 18.34
N ASP A 292 -9.97 -11.19 19.60
CA ASP A 292 -9.14 -10.43 20.53
C ASP A 292 -7.65 -10.46 20.12
N LYS A 293 -7.15 -11.65 19.73
CA LYS A 293 -5.77 -11.78 19.22
C LYS A 293 -5.56 -11.05 17.90
N LEU A 294 -6.51 -11.11 16.97
CA LEU A 294 -6.45 -10.37 15.71
C LEU A 294 -6.40 -8.86 15.96
N LYS A 295 -7.28 -8.35 16.83
CA LYS A 295 -7.29 -6.93 17.21
C LYS A 295 -5.92 -6.50 17.76
N THR A 296 -5.40 -7.24 18.73
CA THR A 296 -4.08 -6.97 19.32
C THR A 296 -2.95 -7.02 18.28
N SER A 297 -2.92 -8.08 17.45
CA SER A 297 -1.92 -8.25 16.41
C SER A 297 -1.96 -7.12 15.38
N GLN A 298 -3.16 -6.69 14.99
CA GLN A 298 -3.35 -5.57 14.06
C GLN A 298 -2.90 -4.23 14.67
N LEU A 299 -3.17 -3.98 15.94
CA LEU A 299 -2.71 -2.77 16.63
C LEU A 299 -1.18 -2.72 16.71
N VAL A 300 -0.53 -3.84 17.06
CA VAL A 300 0.94 -3.94 17.06
C VAL A 300 1.51 -3.72 15.65
N MET A 301 0.90 -4.33 14.65
CA MET A 301 1.31 -4.14 13.24
C MET A 301 1.15 -2.68 12.81
N LYS A 302 0.02 -2.05 13.15
CA LYS A 302 -0.23 -0.62 12.88
C LYS A 302 0.82 0.25 13.57
N LYS A 303 1.05 0.06 14.87
CA LYS A 303 2.06 0.80 15.62
C LYS A 303 3.43 0.72 14.96
N ASN A 304 3.89 -0.47 14.63
CA ASN A 304 5.20 -0.68 13.99
C ASN A 304 5.27 -0.10 12.57
N TYR A 305 4.17 -0.12 11.84
CA TYR A 305 4.08 0.49 10.50
C TYR A 305 4.09 2.00 10.61
N ASP A 306 3.29 2.57 11.51
CA ASP A 306 3.09 4.01 11.66
C ASP A 306 4.36 4.71 12.20
N LEU A 307 5.23 4.02 12.93
CA LEU A 307 6.58 4.54 13.29
C LEU A 307 7.44 4.91 12.07
N LYS A 308 7.18 4.29 10.93
CA LYS A 308 7.89 4.54 9.65
C LYS A 308 7.11 5.48 8.73
N VAL A 309 6.01 6.03 9.19
CA VAL A 309 5.17 6.92 8.41
C VAL A 309 5.83 8.29 8.32
N TYR A 310 6.01 8.74 7.11
CA TYR A 310 6.37 10.11 6.79
C TYR A 310 5.25 10.69 5.93
N VAL A 311 4.37 11.44 6.57
CA VAL A 311 3.25 12.06 5.87
C VAL A 311 3.77 13.31 5.16
N HIS A 312 3.69 13.31 3.84
CA HIS A 312 3.86 14.51 3.03
C HIS A 312 2.55 14.78 2.30
N THR A 313 1.91 15.87 2.65
CA THR A 313 0.66 16.30 1.99
C THR A 313 1.01 17.24 0.85
N TYR A 314 0.31 17.08 -0.26
CA TYR A 314 0.42 17.96 -1.41
C TYR A 314 -0.82 18.83 -1.50
N ASN A 315 -0.64 20.06 -1.97
CA ASN A 315 -1.72 21.01 -2.23
C ASN A 315 -2.04 21.05 -3.72
N ILE A 316 -3.24 21.51 -4.05
CA ILE A 316 -3.60 21.81 -5.44
C ILE A 316 -2.68 22.93 -5.92
N GLY A 317 -2.18 22.78 -7.16
CA GLY A 317 -1.19 23.69 -7.71
C GLY A 317 0.27 23.30 -7.42
N ASP A 318 0.52 22.27 -6.60
CA ASP A 318 1.88 21.75 -6.41
C ASP A 318 2.38 21.07 -7.68
N ILE A 319 3.64 21.33 -7.99
CA ILE A 319 4.34 20.68 -9.11
C ILE A 319 5.04 19.44 -8.58
N VAL A 320 4.78 18.30 -9.22
CA VAL A 320 5.22 17.00 -8.70
C VAL A 320 5.81 16.11 -9.80
N TYR A 321 6.68 15.22 -9.39
CA TYR A 321 7.10 14.07 -10.17
C TYR A 321 6.30 12.84 -9.78
N VAL A 322 5.99 11.98 -10.76
CA VAL A 322 5.25 10.73 -10.58
C VAL A 322 6.16 9.54 -10.82
N LEU A 323 6.11 8.53 -9.94
CA LEU A 323 6.90 7.31 -10.03
C LEU A 323 6.53 6.52 -11.31
N ASP A 324 7.50 6.31 -12.19
CA ASP A 324 7.31 5.52 -13.41
C ASP A 324 7.54 4.02 -13.13
N THR A 325 6.46 3.26 -13.18
CA THR A 325 6.50 1.80 -13.03
C THR A 325 6.30 1.07 -14.35
N ALA A 326 5.99 1.78 -15.44
CA ALA A 326 5.78 1.18 -16.74
C ALA A 326 7.06 0.51 -17.26
N SER A 327 6.92 -0.67 -17.82
CA SER A 327 7.98 -1.36 -18.55
C SER A 327 7.71 -1.20 -20.04
N ILE A 328 8.61 -0.53 -20.75
CA ILE A 328 8.51 -0.35 -22.20
C ILE A 328 9.30 -1.49 -22.86
N LYS A 329 8.64 -2.24 -23.76
CA LYS A 329 9.28 -3.30 -24.55
C LYS A 329 10.51 -2.73 -25.30
N GLY A 330 11.64 -3.38 -25.17
CA GLY A 330 12.90 -2.95 -25.81
C GLY A 330 13.73 -1.91 -25.03
N LYS A 331 13.26 -1.41 -23.86
CA LYS A 331 14.06 -0.50 -23.03
C LYS A 331 14.46 -1.16 -21.71
N CYS A 332 15.74 -1.01 -21.33
CA CYS A 332 16.22 -1.47 -20.05
C CYS A 332 15.68 -0.58 -18.93
N LYS A 333 14.76 -1.12 -18.10
CA LYS A 333 14.15 -0.39 -16.99
C LYS A 333 15.16 0.13 -15.96
N LYS A 334 16.29 -0.58 -15.78
CA LYS A 334 17.36 -0.17 -14.85
C LYS A 334 18.06 1.13 -15.25
N LEU A 335 18.06 1.45 -16.53
CA LEU A 335 18.67 2.67 -17.12
C LEU A 335 17.63 3.75 -17.46
N SER A 336 16.35 3.47 -17.30
CA SER A 336 15.29 4.43 -17.56
C SER A 336 15.07 5.35 -16.35
N PRO A 337 14.62 6.61 -16.57
CA PRO A 337 14.28 7.51 -15.48
C PRO A 337 13.26 6.89 -14.52
N VAL A 338 13.49 7.08 -13.23
CA VAL A 338 12.61 6.53 -12.19
C VAL A 338 11.31 7.32 -12.07
N TRP A 339 11.35 8.60 -12.46
CA TRP A 339 10.24 9.53 -12.29
C TRP A 339 9.83 10.17 -13.61
N LYS A 340 8.52 10.23 -13.86
CA LYS A 340 7.88 10.98 -14.96
C LYS A 340 7.46 12.36 -14.47
N GLY A 341 7.50 13.34 -15.32
CA GLY A 341 7.04 14.70 -15.06
C GLY A 341 8.04 15.75 -15.49
N PRO A 342 7.89 16.97 -15.00
CA PRO A 342 6.95 17.41 -13.95
C PRO A 342 5.48 17.37 -14.37
N GLY A 343 4.58 17.21 -13.38
CA GLY A 343 3.13 17.27 -13.50
C GLY A 343 2.53 18.25 -12.49
N LEU A 344 1.27 18.56 -12.63
CA LEU A 344 0.53 19.50 -11.77
C LEU A 344 -0.55 18.76 -10.96
N VAL A 345 -0.59 18.95 -9.66
CA VAL A 345 -1.67 18.46 -8.80
C VAL A 345 -2.91 19.34 -9.06
N ILE A 346 -3.96 18.73 -9.62
CA ILE A 346 -5.20 19.45 -9.98
C ILE A 346 -6.35 19.20 -9.01
N HIS A 347 -6.36 18.05 -8.32
CA HIS A 347 -7.36 17.72 -7.30
C HIS A 347 -6.74 16.88 -6.18
N LYS A 348 -7.23 17.10 -4.95
CA LYS A 348 -6.96 16.30 -3.77
C LYS A 348 -8.23 15.50 -3.45
N LEU A 349 -8.22 14.19 -3.71
CA LEU A 349 -9.37 13.32 -3.47
C LEU A 349 -9.44 12.84 -2.02
N SER A 350 -8.27 12.71 -1.35
CA SER A 350 -8.15 12.39 0.08
C SER A 350 -6.76 12.83 0.57
N SER A 351 -6.47 12.63 1.85
CA SER A 351 -5.13 12.91 2.42
C SER A 351 -3.98 12.16 1.72
N PHE A 352 -4.29 11.10 0.97
CA PHE A 352 -3.30 10.24 0.31
C PHE A 352 -3.56 10.00 -1.18
N LEU A 353 -4.66 10.53 -1.75
CA LEU A 353 -5.01 10.30 -3.15
C LEU A 353 -5.18 11.63 -3.89
N TYR A 354 -4.49 11.78 -5.01
CA TYR A 354 -4.39 13.02 -5.77
C TYR A 354 -4.64 12.76 -7.26
N LYS A 355 -5.29 13.72 -7.95
CA LYS A 355 -5.30 13.77 -9.41
C LYS A 355 -4.16 14.64 -9.88
N VAL A 356 -3.28 14.07 -10.69
CA VAL A 356 -2.10 14.74 -11.26
C VAL A 356 -2.23 14.79 -12.77
N LYS A 357 -2.09 15.98 -13.35
CA LYS A 357 -2.05 16.19 -14.80
C LYS A 357 -0.62 16.07 -15.29
N LEU A 358 -0.38 15.15 -16.24
CA LEU A 358 0.89 14.91 -16.91
C LEU A 358 0.69 15.04 -18.41
N ARG A 359 1.28 16.06 -19.04
CA ARG A 359 1.25 16.26 -20.52
C ARG A 359 -0.14 16.11 -21.17
N GLY A 360 -1.19 16.60 -20.52
CA GLY A 360 -2.56 16.55 -21.04
C GLY A 360 -3.42 15.41 -20.48
N GLU A 361 -2.84 14.36 -19.96
CA GLU A 361 -3.56 13.25 -19.32
C GLU A 361 -3.64 13.42 -17.81
N ILE A 362 -4.74 12.95 -17.21
CA ILE A 362 -5.01 13.03 -15.78
C ILE A 362 -4.91 11.64 -15.17
N TYR A 363 -4.02 11.51 -14.20
CA TYR A 363 -3.81 10.26 -13.46
C TYR A 363 -4.23 10.40 -12.01
N THR A 364 -4.88 9.36 -11.48
CA THR A 364 -5.14 9.26 -10.04
C THR A 364 -3.97 8.53 -9.38
N MET A 365 -3.26 9.23 -8.49
CA MET A 365 -2.02 8.74 -7.88
C MET A 365 -2.07 8.79 -6.36
N ASN A 366 -1.47 7.79 -5.72
CA ASN A 366 -1.26 7.80 -4.29
C ASN A 366 -0.07 8.71 -3.94
N HIS A 367 -0.09 9.34 -2.76
CA HIS A 367 0.95 10.26 -2.29
C HIS A 367 2.35 9.62 -2.17
N ASP A 368 2.44 8.29 -1.98
CA ASP A 368 3.70 7.54 -1.93
C ASP A 368 4.38 7.39 -3.31
N ARG A 369 3.64 7.70 -4.39
CA ARG A 369 4.10 7.67 -5.79
C ARG A 369 4.36 9.02 -6.40
N ILE A 370 4.23 10.06 -5.63
CA ILE A 370 4.52 11.43 -6.06
C ILE A 370 5.59 12.03 -5.15
N LYS A 371 6.35 12.95 -5.69
CA LYS A 371 7.30 13.79 -4.94
C LYS A 371 7.29 15.20 -5.49
N LEU A 372 7.55 16.19 -4.64
CA LEU A 372 7.65 17.59 -5.06
C LEU A 372 8.73 17.77 -6.13
N CYS A 373 8.39 18.49 -7.16
CA CYS A 373 9.34 18.97 -8.16
C CYS A 373 10.03 20.22 -7.60
N ARG A 374 11.37 20.20 -7.62
CA ARG A 374 12.22 21.33 -7.20
C ARG A 374 13.01 21.92 -8.35
N ASP A 375 12.67 21.55 -9.57
CA ASP A 375 13.35 22.06 -10.76
C ASP A 375 13.08 23.56 -10.92
N THR A 376 14.13 24.29 -11.27
CA THR A 376 14.03 25.72 -11.58
C THR A 376 13.34 25.97 -12.91
N ASN A 377 13.50 25.07 -13.87
CA ASN A 377 12.94 25.20 -15.20
C ASN A 377 11.68 24.35 -15.36
N VAL A 378 10.52 24.96 -15.17
CA VAL A 378 9.21 24.29 -15.27
C VAL A 378 8.59 24.55 -16.64
N PRO A 379 8.01 23.52 -17.32
CA PRO A 379 7.34 23.67 -18.60
C PRO A 379 6.26 24.76 -18.63
N LYS A 380 6.20 25.53 -19.71
CA LYS A 380 5.26 26.65 -19.86
C LYS A 380 3.80 26.26 -19.68
N TRP A 381 3.39 25.04 -20.05
CA TRP A 381 2.03 24.57 -19.89
C TRP A 381 1.63 24.44 -18.40
N ILE A 382 2.54 23.99 -17.53
CA ILE A 382 2.29 23.91 -16.08
C ILE A 382 2.10 25.30 -15.50
N GLN A 383 2.93 26.26 -15.92
CA GLN A 383 2.82 27.65 -15.45
C GLN A 383 1.48 28.26 -15.86
N ARG A 384 1.01 28.01 -17.10
CA ARG A 384 -0.30 28.44 -17.58
C ARG A 384 -1.43 27.80 -16.77
N ASP A 385 -1.45 26.46 -16.70
CA ASP A 385 -2.50 25.73 -16.00
C ASP A 385 -2.55 26.08 -14.50
N LYS A 386 -1.42 26.36 -13.88
CA LYS A 386 -1.35 26.84 -12.49
C LYS A 386 -2.00 28.20 -12.33
N LYS A 387 -1.72 29.16 -13.24
CA LYS A 387 -2.37 30.48 -13.24
C LYS A 387 -3.88 30.36 -13.47
N ASP A 388 -4.33 29.43 -14.31
CA ASP A 388 -5.75 29.20 -14.55
C ASP A 388 -6.46 28.60 -13.32
N LEU A 389 -5.79 27.71 -12.58
CA LEU A 389 -6.26 27.22 -11.28
C LEU A 389 -6.34 28.32 -10.22
N GLU A 390 -5.37 29.23 -10.19
CA GLU A 390 -5.35 30.39 -9.30
C GLU A 390 -6.51 31.35 -9.60
N LYS A 391 -6.77 31.65 -10.88
CA LYS A 391 -7.88 32.53 -11.32
C LYS A 391 -9.26 31.91 -11.10
N SER A 392 -9.40 30.60 -11.19
CA SER A 392 -10.69 29.90 -11.02
C SER A 392 -11.12 29.77 -9.55
N GLY A 393 -10.38 30.32 -8.58
CA GLY A 393 -10.67 30.21 -7.15
C GLY A 393 -10.56 28.80 -6.58
N LYS A 394 -10.26 27.80 -7.42
CA LYS A 394 -10.17 26.39 -7.01
C LYS A 394 -8.98 26.08 -6.10
N LEU A 395 -8.08 27.01 -5.88
CA LEU A 395 -7.02 26.89 -4.87
C LEU A 395 -7.56 27.13 -3.44
N SER A 396 -8.67 27.87 -3.28
CA SER A 396 -9.27 28.19 -1.99
C SER A 396 -10.41 27.27 -1.57
N ASP A 397 -10.99 26.48 -2.51
CA ASP A 397 -12.23 25.73 -2.29
C ASP A 397 -12.02 24.25 -1.82
N TYR A 398 -10.81 23.85 -1.48
CA TYR A 398 -10.58 22.52 -0.90
C TYR A 398 -10.23 22.55 0.59
N THR A 399 -10.91 23.42 1.32
CA THR A 399 -11.33 23.12 2.67
C THR A 399 -12.62 22.28 2.54
N GLU A 400 -12.44 20.97 2.62
CA GLU A 400 -13.49 20.03 3.04
C GLU A 400 -14.82 19.97 2.26
N THR A 401 -14.81 19.65 0.96
CA THR A 401 -15.96 18.94 0.39
C THR A 401 -15.83 17.42 0.57
N GLY A 402 -15.48 16.97 1.77
CA GLY A 402 -15.66 15.63 2.22
C GLY A 402 -17.15 15.35 2.32
N LYS A 403 -17.59 14.20 1.82
CA LYS A 403 -18.91 13.68 2.19
C LYS A 403 -18.78 13.26 3.66
N PHE A 404 -19.21 14.14 4.53
CA PHE A 404 -19.19 13.93 5.98
C PHE A 404 -20.47 13.21 6.40
N CYS A 405 -20.46 12.58 7.56
CA CYS A 405 -21.64 12.00 8.16
C CYS A 405 -22.11 10.67 7.54
N ILE A 406 -22.97 9.99 8.26
CA ILE A 406 -23.65 8.75 7.85
C ILE A 406 -24.44 8.96 6.54
N CYS A 407 -25.00 10.15 6.33
CA CYS A 407 -25.74 10.49 5.12
C CYS A 407 -24.87 10.75 3.88
N ARG A 408 -23.51 10.81 4.05
CA ARG A 408 -22.55 11.17 3.01
C ARG A 408 -22.85 12.49 2.29
N GLY A 409 -23.59 13.38 2.95
CA GLY A 409 -23.91 14.71 2.44
C GLY A 409 -22.75 15.70 2.59
N PRO A 410 -22.74 16.78 1.78
CA PRO A 410 -21.78 17.86 1.92
C PRO A 410 -22.07 18.69 3.20
N ASN A 411 -21.07 19.39 3.71
CA ASN A 411 -21.29 20.39 4.73
C ASN A 411 -22.12 21.57 4.14
N THR A 412 -23.38 21.66 4.55
CA THR A 412 -24.32 22.69 4.09
C THR A 412 -24.37 23.91 5.01
N GLY A 413 -23.37 24.09 5.88
CA GLY A 413 -23.36 25.17 6.89
C GLY A 413 -24.24 24.87 8.12
N THR A 414 -24.76 23.65 8.24
CA THR A 414 -25.47 23.19 9.44
C THR A 414 -24.48 22.76 10.53
N PHE A 415 -24.95 22.75 11.79
CA PHE A 415 -24.12 22.30 12.91
C PHE A 415 -23.57 20.88 12.67
N MET A 416 -22.27 20.73 12.85
CA MET A 416 -21.55 19.46 12.75
C MET A 416 -20.78 19.16 14.03
N ILE A 417 -20.70 17.89 14.40
CA ILE A 417 -19.94 17.41 15.55
C ILE A 417 -18.88 16.41 15.11
N GLN A 418 -17.68 16.52 15.66
CA GLN A 418 -16.57 15.61 15.38
C GLN A 418 -16.56 14.46 16.40
N CYS A 419 -16.40 13.25 15.94
CA CYS A 419 -16.22 12.09 16.83
C CYS A 419 -14.80 12.07 17.40
N ASP A 420 -14.67 11.94 18.70
CA ASP A 420 -13.37 11.94 19.40
C ASP A 420 -12.57 10.66 19.14
N GLN A 421 -13.24 9.57 18.78
CA GLN A 421 -12.59 8.28 18.51
C GLN A 421 -12.10 8.15 17.08
N CYS A 422 -12.95 8.39 16.04
CA CYS A 422 -12.57 8.27 14.62
C CYS A 422 -12.19 9.59 13.97
N ARG A 423 -12.44 10.73 14.62
CA ARG A 423 -12.22 12.09 14.14
C ARG A 423 -12.97 12.45 12.84
N GLU A 424 -14.01 11.70 12.51
CA GLU A 424 -14.90 12.03 11.42
C GLU A 424 -15.97 13.05 11.87
N TRP A 425 -16.46 13.85 10.90
CA TRP A 425 -17.48 14.87 11.16
C TRP A 425 -18.87 14.37 10.78
N PHE A 426 -19.87 14.67 11.62
CA PHE A 426 -21.24 14.26 11.44
C PHE A 426 -22.17 15.46 11.53
N HIS A 427 -23.20 15.54 10.66
CA HIS A 427 -24.26 16.52 10.84
C HIS A 427 -24.99 16.25 12.15
N GLY A 428 -25.16 17.26 12.99
CA GLY A 428 -25.85 17.10 14.28
C GLY A 428 -27.23 16.50 14.13
N SER A 429 -27.98 16.91 13.08
CA SER A 429 -29.31 16.36 12.75
C SER A 429 -29.30 14.88 12.37
N CYS A 430 -28.20 14.37 11.78
CA CYS A 430 -28.09 12.96 11.37
C CYS A 430 -27.75 12.03 12.53
N VAL A 431 -27.11 12.55 13.57
CA VAL A 431 -26.71 11.79 14.76
C VAL A 431 -27.49 12.17 16.01
N GLY A 432 -28.55 12.99 15.85
CA GLY A 432 -29.44 13.36 16.94
C GLY A 432 -28.83 14.32 17.99
N VAL A 433 -27.73 15.01 17.64
CA VAL A 433 -27.03 15.94 18.56
C VAL A 433 -27.27 17.37 18.11
N THR A 434 -27.84 18.18 18.97
CA THR A 434 -27.99 19.64 18.75
C THR A 434 -26.76 20.38 19.29
N GLU A 435 -26.55 21.62 18.82
CA GLU A 435 -25.45 22.46 19.29
C GLU A 435 -25.49 22.70 20.82
N VAL A 436 -26.67 22.72 21.41
CA VAL A 436 -26.87 22.87 22.84
C VAL A 436 -26.43 21.63 23.60
N ILE A 437 -26.79 20.44 23.07
CA ILE A 437 -26.38 19.14 23.65
C ILE A 437 -24.86 18.98 23.53
N ALA A 438 -24.26 19.34 22.39
CA ALA A 438 -22.83 19.22 22.17
C ALA A 438 -22.00 20.10 23.11
N LYS A 439 -22.50 21.26 23.52
CA LYS A 439 -21.81 22.15 24.49
C LYS A 439 -21.73 21.56 25.89
N GLY A 440 -22.57 20.57 26.21
CA GLY A 440 -22.56 19.87 27.49
C GLY A 440 -21.87 18.52 27.47
N MET A 441 -21.28 18.10 26.34
CA MET A 441 -20.58 16.82 26.19
C MET A 441 -19.07 17.04 26.28
N ASP A 442 -18.39 16.30 27.16
CA ASP A 442 -16.92 16.28 27.23
C ASP A 442 -16.31 15.42 26.12
N VAL A 443 -17.00 14.34 25.69
CA VAL A 443 -16.57 13.41 24.64
C VAL A 443 -17.78 13.00 23.82
N TYR A 444 -17.64 13.00 22.50
CA TYR A 444 -18.65 12.50 21.57
C TYR A 444 -18.14 11.30 20.78
N GLU A 445 -18.82 10.18 20.86
CA GLU A 445 -18.58 8.99 20.04
C GLU A 445 -19.73 8.80 19.02
N CYS A 446 -19.36 8.60 17.76
CA CYS A 446 -20.36 8.41 16.72
C CYS A 446 -21.00 7.02 16.79
N PRO A 447 -22.20 6.80 16.20
CA PRO A 447 -22.87 5.49 16.20
C PRO A 447 -22.06 4.33 15.64
N GLN A 448 -21.01 4.62 14.82
CA GLN A 448 -20.11 3.60 14.28
C GLN A 448 -18.96 3.26 15.24
N CYS A 449 -18.71 4.08 16.22
CA CYS A 449 -17.68 3.85 17.25
C CYS A 449 -18.26 3.34 18.57
N THR A 450 -19.55 3.62 18.82
CA THR A 450 -20.28 3.20 20.03
C THR A 450 -20.78 1.75 19.94
N THR A 451 -20.76 1.13 18.73
CA THR A 451 -21.05 -0.29 18.47
C THR A 451 -19.74 -1.07 18.34
#